data_d2286c4ebe70523488ce7e4bad1d3c75
#
_entry.id   d2286c4ebe70523488ce7e4bad1d3c75
#
_cell.length_a   1.000
_cell.length_b   1.000
_cell.length_c   1.000
_cell.angle_alpha   90.00
_cell.angle_beta   90.00
_cell.angle_gamma   90.00
#
_symmetry.space_group_name_H-M   'P 1'
#
loop_
_entity.id
_entity.type
_entity.pdbx_description
1 polymer ?
#
loop_
_entity_poly.entity_id
_entity_poly.type
_entity_poly.pdbx_seq_one_letter_code
_entity_poly.pdbx_strand_id
1 'polypeptide(L)'
;MSRSDDDRDWLAVAIEQARIGLSEGGVPIGAALIADGAVVGAGRNRRVQEGSAIKHGETDALEQAGRLPASLYRRSTMVTTLSPCDMCTGAILLYDIPRVVVGENRTFRSSGEDYLRSRGVEVVVLDDDECTTLMREFIAANPALWNEDIGEPSS
;
A
#
# COMPACT_ATOMS: atom_id res chain seq x y z
N MET A 1 -23.72 -7.39 -0.24
CA MET A 1 -22.40 -7.65 0.36
C MET A 1 -22.05 -6.53 1.34
N SER A 2 -21.38 -6.87 2.43
CA SER A 2 -20.95 -5.86 3.38
C SER A 2 -19.76 -5.10 2.83
N ARG A 3 -19.46 -3.93 3.42
CA ARG A 3 -18.29 -3.13 3.06
C ARG A 3 -16.98 -3.87 3.32
N SER A 4 -16.93 -4.70 4.37
CA SER A 4 -15.76 -5.51 4.67
C SER A 4 -15.53 -6.62 3.65
N ASP A 5 -16.59 -7.18 3.06
CA ASP A 5 -16.44 -8.14 1.97
C ASP A 5 -15.86 -7.47 0.73
N ASP A 6 -16.33 -6.26 0.39
CA ASP A 6 -15.78 -5.47 -0.71
C ASP A 6 -14.31 -5.13 -0.46
N ASP A 7 -13.97 -4.74 0.77
CA ASP A 7 -12.60 -4.43 1.15
C ASP A 7 -11.67 -5.63 0.95
N ARG A 8 -12.13 -6.84 1.29
CA ARG A 8 -11.34 -8.05 1.08
C ARG A 8 -11.17 -8.37 -0.39
N ASP A 9 -12.20 -8.16 -1.20
CA ASP A 9 -12.10 -8.34 -2.66
C ASP A 9 -11.08 -7.38 -3.26
N TRP A 10 -11.09 -6.11 -2.83
CA TRP A 10 -10.11 -5.13 -3.27
C TRP A 10 -8.71 -5.46 -2.76
N LEU A 11 -8.60 -5.95 -1.53
CA LEU A 11 -7.31 -6.37 -0.98
C LEU A 11 -6.70 -7.50 -1.81
N ALA A 12 -7.53 -8.41 -2.34
CA ALA A 12 -7.04 -9.48 -3.21
C ALA A 12 -6.32 -8.94 -4.44
N VAL A 13 -6.77 -7.81 -5.00
CA VAL A 13 -6.09 -7.14 -6.12
C VAL A 13 -4.71 -6.65 -5.68
N ALA A 14 -4.61 -6.04 -4.51
CA ALA A 14 -3.33 -5.57 -3.96
C ALA A 14 -2.40 -6.74 -3.64
N ILE A 15 -2.92 -7.84 -3.09
CA ILE A 15 -2.13 -9.03 -2.79
C ILE A 15 -1.54 -9.64 -4.06
N GLU A 16 -2.30 -9.69 -5.15
CA GLU A 16 -1.79 -10.18 -6.44
C GLU A 16 -0.61 -9.34 -6.91
N GLN A 17 -0.68 -8.02 -6.77
CA GLN A 17 0.43 -7.13 -7.08
C GLN A 17 1.65 -7.44 -6.21
N ALA A 18 1.43 -7.70 -4.92
CA ALA A 18 2.51 -8.08 -4.00
C ALA A 18 3.20 -9.38 -4.43
N ARG A 19 2.41 -10.38 -4.83
CA ARG A 19 2.93 -11.66 -5.32
C ARG A 19 3.76 -11.51 -6.59
N ILE A 20 3.29 -10.71 -7.54
CA ILE A 20 4.03 -10.41 -8.77
C ILE A 20 5.35 -9.74 -8.43
N GLY A 21 5.34 -8.75 -7.55
CA GLY A 21 6.55 -8.06 -7.11
C GLY A 21 7.56 -9.00 -6.47
N LEU A 22 7.09 -9.93 -5.63
CA LEU A 22 7.96 -10.94 -5.01
C LEU A 22 8.60 -11.82 -6.08
N SER A 23 7.84 -12.26 -7.08
CA SER A 23 8.34 -13.08 -8.19
C SER A 23 9.40 -12.37 -9.02
N GLU A 24 9.40 -11.04 -9.01
CA GLU A 24 10.37 -10.20 -9.71
C GLU A 24 11.60 -9.86 -8.85
N GLY A 25 11.66 -10.37 -7.63
CA GLY A 25 12.76 -10.09 -6.70
C GLY A 25 12.56 -8.83 -5.87
N GLY A 26 11.38 -8.23 -5.93
CA GLY A 26 11.07 -7.00 -5.18
C GLY A 26 10.40 -7.25 -3.84
N VAL A 27 10.15 -6.17 -3.12
CA VAL A 27 9.45 -6.20 -1.84
C VAL A 27 7.98 -6.55 -2.08
N PRO A 28 7.39 -7.56 -1.39
CA PRO A 28 6.02 -8.02 -1.65
C PRO A 28 4.97 -7.11 -1.05
N ILE A 29 4.87 -5.90 -1.55
CA ILE A 29 3.85 -4.92 -1.19
C ILE A 29 3.11 -4.52 -2.44
N GLY A 30 1.79 -4.58 -2.39
CA GLY A 30 0.92 -4.17 -3.48
C GLY A 30 -0.14 -3.20 -3.00
N ALA A 31 -0.70 -2.45 -3.94
CA ALA A 31 -1.74 -1.49 -3.64
C ALA A 31 -2.67 -1.30 -4.84
N ALA A 32 -3.85 -0.78 -4.57
CA ALA A 32 -4.81 -0.43 -5.60
C ALA A 32 -5.58 0.81 -5.18
N LEU A 33 -5.85 1.67 -6.15
CA LEU A 33 -6.73 2.82 -5.96
C LEU A 33 -8.08 2.47 -6.53
N ILE A 34 -9.11 2.56 -5.69
CA ILE A 34 -10.48 2.16 -6.03
C ILE A 34 -11.35 3.42 -6.05
N ALA A 35 -12.12 3.59 -7.11
CA ALA A 35 -13.10 4.68 -7.19
C ALA A 35 -14.29 4.20 -8.01
N ASP A 36 -15.50 4.60 -7.60
CA ASP A 36 -16.74 4.31 -8.32
C ASP A 36 -16.92 2.81 -8.60
N GLY A 37 -16.52 1.96 -7.63
CA GLY A 37 -16.67 0.51 -7.72
C GLY A 37 -15.71 -0.16 -8.70
N ALA A 38 -14.59 0.48 -9.06
CA ALA A 38 -13.63 -0.07 -10.01
C ALA A 38 -12.19 0.23 -9.59
N VAL A 39 -11.27 -0.61 -10.04
CA VAL A 39 -9.84 -0.37 -9.89
C VAL A 39 -9.42 0.69 -10.92
N VAL A 40 -8.97 1.85 -10.45
CA VAL A 40 -8.49 2.90 -11.34
C VAL A 40 -6.97 2.88 -11.49
N GLY A 41 -6.27 2.20 -10.59
CA GLY A 41 -4.84 1.95 -10.71
C GLY A 41 -4.43 0.88 -9.72
N ALA A 42 -3.57 -0.04 -10.15
CA ALA A 42 -2.99 -1.06 -9.28
C ALA A 42 -1.47 -1.01 -9.44
N GLY A 43 -0.76 -1.18 -8.36
CA GLY A 43 0.69 -1.07 -8.37
C GLY A 43 1.35 -1.95 -7.33
N ARG A 44 2.66 -2.02 -7.42
CA ARG A 44 3.49 -2.79 -6.49
C ARG A 44 4.79 -2.09 -6.22
N ASN A 45 5.45 -2.44 -5.13
CA ASN A 45 6.77 -1.92 -4.83
C ASN A 45 7.72 -2.32 -5.97
N ARG A 46 8.37 -1.34 -6.60
CA ARG A 46 9.29 -1.51 -7.71
C ARG A 46 10.66 -0.91 -7.43
N ARG A 47 10.99 -0.67 -6.17
CA ARG A 47 12.28 -0.07 -5.82
C ARG A 47 13.44 -0.92 -6.33
N VAL A 48 13.37 -2.22 -6.15
CA VAL A 48 14.40 -3.16 -6.61
C VAL A 48 14.37 -3.29 -8.13
N GLN A 49 13.19 -3.53 -8.71
CA GLN A 49 13.05 -3.79 -10.14
C GLN A 49 13.48 -2.61 -11.01
N GLU A 50 13.21 -1.37 -10.57
CA GLU A 50 13.47 -0.18 -11.37
C GLU A 50 14.57 0.73 -10.80
N GLY A 51 15.20 0.33 -9.69
CA GLY A 51 16.18 1.18 -9.03
C GLY A 51 15.57 2.49 -8.54
N SER A 52 14.32 2.45 -8.09
CA SER A 52 13.56 3.65 -7.70
C SER A 52 13.64 3.85 -6.19
N ALA A 53 13.79 5.11 -5.77
CA ALA A 53 13.73 5.47 -4.36
C ALA A 53 12.28 5.61 -3.86
N ILE A 54 11.32 5.87 -4.75
CA ILE A 54 9.97 6.30 -4.36
C ILE A 54 8.84 5.37 -4.79
N LYS A 55 9.11 4.34 -5.57
CA LYS A 55 8.05 3.44 -6.04
C LYS A 55 7.72 2.37 -5.00
N HIS A 56 6.97 2.78 -4.00
CA HIS A 56 6.25 1.88 -3.11
C HIS A 56 4.96 1.41 -3.80
N GLY A 57 4.25 0.46 -3.20
CA GLY A 57 3.00 -0.04 -3.79
C GLY A 57 2.00 1.08 -4.01
N GLU A 58 1.80 1.93 -3.01
CA GLU A 58 0.81 3.01 -3.06
C GLU A 58 1.19 4.08 -4.09
N THR A 59 2.44 4.51 -4.11
CA THR A 59 2.89 5.50 -5.11
C THR A 59 2.87 4.94 -6.51
N ASP A 60 3.17 3.64 -6.68
CA ASP A 60 3.03 2.99 -7.98
C ASP A 60 1.57 2.90 -8.41
N ALA A 61 0.66 2.58 -7.50
CA ALA A 61 -0.77 2.56 -7.79
C ALA A 61 -1.25 3.93 -8.29
N LEU A 62 -0.81 5.01 -7.63
CA LEU A 62 -1.13 6.38 -8.06
C LEU A 62 -0.54 6.67 -9.44
N GLU A 63 0.68 6.23 -9.71
CA GLU A 63 1.30 6.43 -11.03
C GLU A 63 0.55 5.67 -12.12
N GLN A 64 0.13 4.43 -11.86
CA GLN A 64 -0.65 3.63 -12.80
C GLN A 64 -2.04 4.24 -13.04
N ALA A 65 -2.65 4.82 -12.02
CA ALA A 65 -3.93 5.52 -12.17
C ALA A 65 -3.79 6.77 -13.05
N GLY A 66 -2.63 7.41 -13.01
CA GLY A 66 -2.34 8.58 -13.80
C GLY A 66 -2.87 9.87 -13.18
N ARG A 67 -2.84 10.93 -13.97
CA ARG A 67 -3.26 12.26 -13.52
C ARG A 67 -4.78 12.39 -13.62
N LEU A 68 -5.44 12.19 -12.48
CA LEU A 68 -6.91 12.22 -12.39
C LEU A 68 -7.40 13.56 -11.84
N PRO A 69 -8.68 13.90 -12.08
CA PRO A 69 -9.27 15.08 -11.43
C PRO A 69 -9.25 14.93 -9.90
N ALA A 70 -9.05 16.04 -9.19
CA ALA A 70 -9.05 16.05 -7.73
C ALA A 70 -10.33 15.45 -7.14
N SER A 71 -11.47 15.66 -7.81
CA SER A 71 -12.75 15.13 -7.36
C SER A 71 -12.78 13.59 -7.37
N LEU A 72 -12.02 12.96 -8.25
CA LEU A 72 -11.97 11.48 -8.29
C LEU A 72 -11.15 10.94 -7.10
N TYR A 73 -10.00 11.54 -6.80
CA TYR A 73 -9.23 11.16 -5.62
C TYR A 73 -10.05 11.29 -4.34
N ARG A 74 -10.85 12.36 -4.22
CA ARG A 74 -11.67 12.64 -3.03
C ARG A 74 -12.80 11.65 -2.80
N ARG A 75 -13.12 10.80 -3.76
CA ARG A 75 -14.09 9.71 -3.61
C ARG A 75 -13.47 8.34 -3.81
N SER A 76 -12.15 8.23 -3.68
CA SER A 76 -11.42 6.98 -3.84
C SER A 76 -11.05 6.35 -2.50
N THR A 77 -10.62 5.10 -2.58
CA THR A 77 -10.06 4.34 -1.46
C THR A 77 -8.71 3.82 -1.88
N MET A 78 -7.69 4.03 -1.06
CA MET A 78 -6.39 3.39 -1.26
C MET A 78 -6.40 2.07 -0.49
N VAL A 79 -6.15 0.97 -1.21
CA VAL A 79 -6.03 -0.36 -0.60
C VAL A 79 -4.57 -0.77 -0.69
N THR A 80 -3.96 -1.14 0.42
CA THR A 80 -2.54 -1.49 0.48
C THR A 80 -2.33 -2.71 1.36
N THR A 81 -1.40 -3.59 0.97
CA THR A 81 -1.13 -4.81 1.73
C THR A 81 -0.42 -4.53 3.06
N LEU A 82 0.28 -3.42 3.18
CA LEU A 82 1.03 -3.06 4.39
C LEU A 82 0.68 -1.64 4.81
N SER A 83 0.72 -1.39 6.11
CA SER A 83 0.53 -0.06 6.70
C SER A 83 1.42 0.98 6.00
N PRO A 84 0.88 2.16 5.60
CA PRO A 84 1.63 3.13 4.81
C PRO A 84 2.76 3.79 5.59
N CYS A 85 3.89 3.99 4.90
CA CYS A 85 5.01 4.77 5.43
C CYS A 85 4.70 6.27 5.36
N ASP A 86 5.64 7.09 5.83
CA ASP A 86 5.48 8.55 5.84
C ASP A 86 5.26 9.13 4.43
N MET A 87 5.98 8.63 3.45
CA MET A 87 5.84 9.09 2.06
C MET A 87 4.45 8.79 1.50
N CYS A 88 3.98 7.56 1.68
CA CYS A 88 2.67 7.16 1.16
C CYS A 88 1.54 7.80 1.94
N THR A 89 1.70 7.99 3.25
CA THR A 89 0.77 8.76 4.08
C THR A 89 0.64 10.19 3.53
N GLY A 90 1.76 10.82 3.21
CA GLY A 90 1.76 12.16 2.61
C GLY A 90 1.04 12.21 1.28
N ALA A 91 1.25 11.21 0.43
CA ALA A 91 0.57 11.14 -0.88
C ALA A 91 -0.94 11.00 -0.72
N ILE A 92 -1.39 10.15 0.21
CA ILE A 92 -2.81 9.99 0.51
C ILE A 92 -3.44 11.32 0.96
N LEU A 93 -2.76 12.04 1.84
CA LEU A 93 -3.22 13.32 2.35
C LEU A 93 -3.21 14.41 1.28
N LEU A 94 -2.19 14.42 0.42
CA LEU A 94 -2.07 15.41 -0.66
C LEU A 94 -3.29 15.38 -1.58
N TYR A 95 -3.76 14.19 -1.91
CA TYR A 95 -4.88 14.03 -2.84
C TYR A 95 -6.24 13.93 -2.14
N ASP A 96 -6.29 14.12 -0.82
CA ASP A 96 -7.51 14.05 -0.01
C ASP A 96 -8.25 12.72 -0.21
N ILE A 97 -7.53 11.61 -0.32
CA ILE A 97 -8.12 10.28 -0.39
C ILE A 97 -8.77 10.00 0.96
N PRO A 98 -10.10 9.79 1.02
CA PRO A 98 -10.81 9.79 2.31
C PRO A 98 -10.75 8.47 3.06
N ARG A 99 -10.28 7.39 2.43
CA ARG A 99 -10.33 6.07 3.04
C ARG A 99 -9.12 5.23 2.63
N VAL A 100 -8.55 4.51 3.61
CA VAL A 100 -7.43 3.60 3.39
C VAL A 100 -7.78 2.25 4.01
N VAL A 101 -7.62 1.18 3.22
CA VAL A 101 -7.75 -0.20 3.68
C VAL A 101 -6.35 -0.80 3.73
N VAL A 102 -5.97 -1.31 4.90
CA VAL A 102 -4.64 -1.84 5.19
C VAL A 102 -4.74 -3.35 5.41
N GLY A 103 -3.96 -4.11 4.67
CA GLY A 103 -3.92 -5.56 4.82
C GLY A 103 -3.40 -5.97 6.19
N GLU A 104 -2.27 -5.42 6.62
CA GLU A 104 -1.69 -5.71 7.92
C GLU A 104 -0.83 -4.55 8.42
N ASN A 105 -0.66 -4.46 9.73
CA ASN A 105 0.24 -3.51 10.39
C ASN A 105 1.09 -4.17 11.48
N ARG A 106 1.30 -5.49 11.37
CA ARG A 106 2.05 -6.29 12.35
C ARG A 106 3.53 -6.28 12.07
N THR A 107 3.92 -6.37 10.79
CA THR A 107 5.33 -6.40 10.38
C THR A 107 5.94 -5.01 10.30
N PHE A 108 5.12 -4.01 10.05
CA PHE A 108 5.52 -2.60 10.00
C PHE A 108 4.33 -1.71 10.32
N ARG A 109 4.61 -0.67 11.10
CA ARG A 109 3.66 0.40 11.36
C ARG A 109 4.44 1.68 11.68
N SER A 110 4.13 2.74 10.95
CA SER A 110 4.64 4.08 11.26
C SER A 110 3.56 4.86 12.03
N SER A 111 3.80 6.14 12.30
CA SER A 111 2.77 7.03 12.85
C SER A 111 1.70 7.40 11.81
N GLY A 112 1.82 6.89 10.57
CA GLY A 112 0.93 7.25 9.46
C GLY A 112 -0.53 6.95 9.70
N GLU A 113 -0.86 5.79 10.28
CA GLU A 113 -2.26 5.44 10.54
C GLU A 113 -2.92 6.45 11.49
N ASP A 114 -2.25 6.77 12.58
CA ASP A 114 -2.80 7.73 13.56
C ASP A 114 -2.88 9.13 12.95
N TYR A 115 -1.90 9.52 12.17
CA TYR A 115 -1.89 10.80 11.49
C TYR A 115 -3.04 10.91 10.47
N LEU A 116 -3.24 9.86 9.67
CA LEU A 116 -4.36 9.81 8.72
C LEU A 116 -5.69 9.98 9.44
N ARG A 117 -5.89 9.24 10.53
CA ARG A 117 -7.12 9.37 11.33
C ARG A 117 -7.29 10.78 11.90
N SER A 118 -6.21 11.39 12.38
CA SER A 118 -6.26 12.76 12.91
C SER A 118 -6.66 13.79 11.85
N ARG A 119 -6.43 13.46 10.58
CA ARG A 119 -6.79 14.31 9.44
C ARG A 119 -8.14 13.93 8.82
N GLY A 120 -8.90 13.06 9.47
CA GLY A 120 -10.24 12.67 9.02
C GLY A 120 -10.31 11.55 8.03
N VAL A 121 -9.20 10.86 7.77
CA VAL A 121 -9.18 9.69 6.88
C VAL A 121 -9.64 8.46 7.66
N GLU A 122 -10.57 7.69 7.08
CA GLU A 122 -10.96 6.40 7.64
C GLU A 122 -9.89 5.38 7.33
N VAL A 123 -9.33 4.73 8.36
CA VAL A 123 -8.31 3.69 8.20
C VAL A 123 -8.87 2.38 8.74
N VAL A 124 -8.95 1.38 7.88
CA VAL A 124 -9.45 0.03 8.21
C VAL A 124 -8.30 -0.95 8.08
N VAL A 125 -8.00 -1.68 9.16
CA VAL A 125 -6.95 -2.71 9.15
C VAL A 125 -7.64 -4.08 9.17
N LEU A 126 -7.36 -4.90 8.16
CA LEU A 126 -8.04 -6.20 8.00
C LEU A 126 -7.34 -7.35 8.72
N ASP A 127 -6.08 -7.14 9.18
CA ASP A 127 -5.28 -8.18 9.83
C ASP A 127 -5.16 -9.45 8.97
N ASP A 128 -4.86 -9.26 7.70
CA ASP A 128 -4.78 -10.36 6.74
C ASP A 128 -3.52 -11.20 6.95
N ASP A 129 -3.71 -12.51 7.10
CA ASP A 129 -2.60 -13.43 7.38
C ASP A 129 -1.66 -13.59 6.20
N GLU A 130 -2.18 -13.57 4.97
CA GLU A 130 -1.33 -13.69 3.78
C GLU A 130 -0.42 -12.48 3.63
N CYS A 131 -0.94 -11.27 3.81
CA CYS A 131 -0.13 -10.05 3.78
C CYS A 131 0.99 -10.12 4.83
N THR A 132 0.67 -10.55 6.04
CA THR A 132 1.63 -10.70 7.13
C THR A 132 2.71 -11.73 6.77
N THR A 133 2.32 -12.89 6.25
CA THR A 133 3.25 -13.97 5.88
C THR A 133 4.20 -13.53 4.78
N LEU A 134 3.68 -12.88 3.72
CA LEU A 134 4.51 -12.38 2.63
C LEU A 134 5.63 -11.48 3.17
N MET A 135 5.29 -10.52 4.02
CA MET A 135 6.27 -9.59 4.58
C MET A 135 7.20 -10.24 5.56
N ARG A 136 6.69 -11.08 6.46
CA ARG A 136 7.51 -11.75 7.47
C ARG A 136 8.58 -12.61 6.83
N GLU A 137 8.23 -13.38 5.82
CA GLU A 137 9.18 -14.22 5.09
C GLU A 137 10.20 -13.40 4.31
N PHE A 138 9.75 -12.32 3.66
CA PHE A 138 10.64 -11.42 2.93
C PHE A 138 11.65 -10.74 3.85
N ILE A 139 11.19 -10.19 4.97
CA ILE A 139 12.07 -9.51 5.93
C ILE A 139 13.12 -10.47 6.48
N ALA A 140 12.72 -11.70 6.79
CA ALA A 140 13.65 -12.72 7.29
C ALA A 140 14.72 -13.07 6.26
N ALA A 141 14.35 -13.16 4.99
CA ALA A 141 15.26 -13.54 3.90
C ALA A 141 16.08 -12.36 3.36
N ASN A 142 15.56 -11.14 3.45
CA ASN A 142 16.15 -9.96 2.82
C ASN A 142 16.13 -8.74 3.76
N PRO A 143 16.77 -8.81 4.93
CA PRO A 143 16.67 -7.71 5.91
C PRO A 143 17.27 -6.40 5.40
N ALA A 144 18.33 -6.45 4.59
CA ALA A 144 18.95 -5.24 4.06
C ALA A 144 18.04 -4.51 3.05
N LEU A 145 17.37 -5.26 2.16
CA LEU A 145 16.42 -4.67 1.21
C LEU A 145 15.23 -4.05 1.94
N TRP A 146 14.78 -4.70 3.01
CA TRP A 146 13.67 -4.16 3.80
C TRP A 146 14.08 -2.88 4.53
N ASN A 147 15.25 -2.88 5.19
CA ASN A 147 15.74 -1.69 5.89
C ASN A 147 15.89 -0.51 4.93
N GLU A 148 16.43 -0.75 3.73
CA GLU A 148 16.55 0.27 2.70
C GLU A 148 15.17 0.83 2.30
N ASP A 149 14.16 -0.02 2.21
CA ASP A 149 12.81 0.38 1.81
C ASP A 149 12.19 1.39 2.79
N ILE A 150 12.49 1.25 4.07
CA ILE A 150 11.96 2.11 5.13
C ILE A 150 12.96 3.16 5.60
N GLY A 151 14.06 3.34 4.88
CA GLY A 151 15.05 4.36 5.20
C GLY A 151 15.90 4.06 6.43
N GLU A 152 16.01 2.81 6.84
CA GLU A 152 16.81 2.39 7.98
C GLU A 152 18.19 1.92 7.51
N PRO A 153 19.28 2.44 8.10
CA PRO A 153 20.61 1.96 7.73
C PRO A 153 20.81 0.51 8.18
N SER A 154 21.44 -0.28 7.31
CA SER A 154 21.91 -1.62 7.65
C SER A 154 23.35 -1.50 8.11
N SER A 155 23.58 -1.83 9.34
CA SER A 155 24.94 -1.79 9.93
C SER A 155 25.77 -2.98 9.47
#